data_4feb553419e13cb9fae13347ea1718e2
#
_entry.id   4feb553419e13cb9fae13347ea1718e2
#
_cell.length_a   1.000
_cell.length_b   1.000
_cell.length_c   1.000
_cell.angle_alpha   90.00
_cell.angle_beta   90.00
_cell.angle_gamma   90.00
#
_symmetry.space_group_name_H-M   'P 1'
#
loop_
_entity.id
_entity.type
_entity.pdbx_description
1 polymer ?
#
loop_
_entity_poly.entity_id
_entity_poly.type
_entity_poly.pdbx_seq_one_letter_code
_entity_poly.pdbx_strand_id
1 'polypeptide(L)'
;MEYNLTHSGLDIRDRIYLTKGLPLRESVDLREWDSVIEDQGDLGSCSANAMTNAYELSVRRQFPDKFVELSRLFVYYNSRLLHQETDRDVGAYIRSTLSA
;
A
#
# COMPACT_ATOMS: atom_id res chain seq x y z
N MET A 1 3.32 16.34 10.59
CA MET A 1 3.33 14.89 10.26
C MET A 1 4.73 14.51 9.80
N GLU A 2 5.29 13.51 10.39
CA GLU A 2 6.55 12.92 9.92
C GLU A 2 6.26 11.75 8.99
N TYR A 3 6.96 11.71 7.87
CA TYR A 3 6.82 10.60 6.92
C TYR A 3 7.88 9.55 7.21
N ASN A 4 7.47 8.45 7.82
CA ASN A 4 8.35 7.39 8.29
C ASN A 4 8.47 6.23 7.29
N LEU A 5 8.56 6.55 6.00
CA LEU A 5 8.80 5.54 4.98
C LEU A 5 10.29 5.18 4.95
N THR A 6 10.59 3.92 5.19
CA THR A 6 11.96 3.41 5.14
C THR A 6 12.30 2.91 3.75
N HIS A 7 13.46 3.31 3.23
CA HIS A 7 13.92 2.88 1.92
C HIS A 7 14.25 1.39 1.90
N SER A 8 13.64 0.65 0.98
CA SER A 8 13.96 -0.77 0.77
C SER A 8 15.31 -0.91 0.07
N GLY A 9 16.19 -1.77 0.61
CA GLY A 9 17.43 -2.13 -0.08
C GLY A 9 17.17 -3.01 -1.31
N LEU A 10 18.23 -3.28 -2.08
CA LEU A 10 18.16 -4.19 -3.23
C LEU A 10 17.89 -5.62 -2.74
N ASP A 11 17.05 -6.35 -3.48
CA ASP A 11 16.72 -7.74 -3.21
C ASP A 11 16.67 -8.49 -4.55
N ILE A 12 17.31 -9.68 -4.62
CA ILE A 12 17.35 -10.47 -5.84
C ILE A 12 15.96 -10.96 -6.29
N ARG A 13 14.98 -10.94 -5.41
CA ARG A 13 13.59 -11.30 -5.72
C ARG A 13 12.82 -10.16 -6.38
N ASP A 14 13.36 -8.95 -6.36
CA ASP A 14 12.73 -7.79 -6.99
C ASP A 14 12.66 -7.98 -8.50
N ARG A 15 11.50 -7.72 -9.07
CA ARG A 15 11.28 -7.81 -10.50
C ARG A 15 11.06 -6.44 -11.10
N ILE A 16 11.71 -6.19 -12.24
CA ILE A 16 11.50 -4.96 -12.99
C ILE A 16 10.13 -5.05 -13.67
N TYR A 17 9.32 -4.01 -13.50
CA TYR A 17 8.06 -3.90 -14.23
C TYR A 17 8.34 -3.52 -15.68
N LEU A 18 7.96 -4.40 -16.61
CA LEU A 18 8.10 -4.15 -18.04
C LEU A 18 6.73 -3.80 -18.63
N THR A 19 6.66 -2.66 -19.30
CA THR A 19 5.45 -2.27 -20.02
C THR A 19 5.36 -3.03 -21.34
N LYS A 20 4.12 -3.34 -21.76
CA LYS A 20 3.89 -4.08 -23.01
C LYS A 20 3.88 -3.17 -24.26
N GLY A 21 4.30 -1.92 -24.15
CA GLY A 21 4.30 -0.96 -25.25
C GLY A 21 2.90 -0.55 -25.70
N LEU A 22 1.89 -0.70 -24.85
CA LEU A 22 0.53 -0.27 -25.14
C LEU A 22 0.43 1.25 -25.20
N PRO A 23 -0.43 1.82 -26.09
CA PRO A 23 -0.62 3.27 -26.14
C PRO A 23 -1.19 3.77 -24.82
N LEU A 24 -0.62 4.88 -24.31
CA LEU A 24 -1.08 5.51 -23.09
C LEU A 24 -2.25 6.47 -23.38
N ARG A 25 -3.22 6.51 -22.49
CA ARG A 25 -4.29 7.53 -22.53
C ARG A 25 -3.71 8.86 -22.05
N GLU A 26 -4.28 9.97 -22.53
CA GLU A 26 -3.91 11.31 -22.07
C GLU A 26 -4.14 11.50 -20.57
N SER A 27 -5.24 10.95 -20.07
CA SER A 27 -5.57 11.01 -18.64
C SER A 27 -6.29 9.76 -18.20
N VAL A 28 -6.12 9.43 -16.92
CA VAL A 28 -6.83 8.33 -16.27
C VAL A 28 -7.35 8.82 -14.93
N ASP A 29 -8.63 8.56 -14.64
CA ASP A 29 -9.26 8.88 -13.36
C ASP A 29 -9.92 7.64 -12.80
N LEU A 30 -9.41 7.16 -11.66
CA LEU A 30 -9.88 5.94 -10.99
C LEU A 30 -10.73 6.24 -9.75
N ARG A 31 -11.12 7.50 -9.51
CA ARG A 31 -11.84 7.91 -8.29
C ARG A 31 -13.18 7.20 -8.11
N GLU A 32 -13.83 6.79 -9.18
CA GLU A 32 -15.11 6.06 -9.09
C GLU A 32 -15.00 4.68 -8.39
N TRP A 33 -13.79 4.09 -8.37
CA TRP A 33 -13.51 2.83 -7.70
C TRP A 33 -12.81 3.01 -6.36
N ASP A 34 -12.51 4.25 -5.99
CA ASP A 34 -11.80 4.53 -4.75
C ASP A 34 -12.69 4.31 -3.52
N SER A 35 -12.06 3.96 -2.42
CA SER A 35 -12.73 3.83 -1.13
C SER A 35 -12.80 5.18 -0.41
N VAL A 36 -13.36 5.17 0.80
CA VAL A 36 -13.39 6.36 1.65
C VAL A 36 -11.96 6.83 1.93
N ILE A 37 -11.76 8.15 1.88
CA ILE A 37 -10.48 8.77 2.22
C ILE A 37 -10.17 8.49 3.68
N GLU A 38 -9.00 7.92 3.93
CA GLU A 38 -8.53 7.60 5.27
C GLU A 38 -7.48 8.62 5.73
N ASP A 39 -7.54 8.97 7.01
CA ASP A 39 -6.54 9.81 7.64
C ASP A 39 -5.74 8.98 8.64
N GLN A 40 -4.43 8.86 8.39
CA GLN A 40 -3.55 8.11 9.28
C GLN A 40 -3.21 8.87 10.58
N GLY A 41 -3.54 10.15 10.67
CA GLY A 41 -3.17 11.01 11.81
C GLY A 41 -1.64 11.14 11.95
N ASP A 42 -1.16 11.03 13.17
CA ASP A 42 0.27 11.15 13.49
C ASP A 42 1.03 9.81 13.44
N LEU A 43 0.35 8.72 13.09
CA LEU A 43 0.96 7.40 12.99
C LEU A 43 1.74 7.25 11.69
N GLY A 44 2.94 6.68 11.74
CA GLY A 44 3.82 6.46 10.59
C GLY A 44 3.39 5.32 9.66
N SER A 45 2.11 5.21 9.37
CA SER A 45 1.50 4.11 8.61
C SER A 45 1.20 4.46 7.14
N CYS A 46 1.93 5.40 6.56
CA CYS A 46 1.66 5.88 5.18
C CYS A 46 1.75 4.76 4.14
N SER A 47 2.73 3.86 4.23
CA SER A 47 2.86 2.73 3.30
C SER A 47 1.66 1.79 3.39
N ALA A 48 1.19 1.48 4.60
CA ALA A 48 0.02 0.63 4.83
C ALA A 48 -1.26 1.28 4.28
N ASN A 49 -1.45 2.58 4.51
CA ASN A 49 -2.60 3.32 3.95
C ASN A 49 -2.58 3.30 2.43
N ALA A 50 -1.43 3.58 1.81
CA ALA A 50 -1.30 3.60 0.35
C ALA A 50 -1.53 2.22 -0.27
N MET A 51 -0.90 1.18 0.24
CA MET A 51 -1.01 -0.18 -0.31
C MET A 51 -2.40 -0.76 -0.11
N THR A 52 -3.01 -0.54 1.06
CA THR A 52 -4.36 -1.02 1.34
C THR A 52 -5.38 -0.34 0.43
N ASN A 53 -5.26 0.97 0.24
CA ASN A 53 -6.14 1.70 -0.67
C ASN A 53 -5.99 1.23 -2.12
N ALA A 54 -4.77 1.04 -2.59
CA ALA A 54 -4.50 0.54 -3.93
C ALA A 54 -5.09 -0.87 -4.15
N TYR A 55 -4.96 -1.74 -3.16
CA TYR A 55 -5.54 -3.08 -3.20
C TYR A 55 -7.07 -3.03 -3.23
N GLU A 56 -7.69 -2.25 -2.37
CA GLU A 56 -9.15 -2.07 -2.33
C GLU A 56 -9.69 -1.54 -3.66
N LEU A 57 -9.03 -0.55 -4.25
CA LEU A 57 -9.38 0.01 -5.54
C LEU A 57 -9.33 -1.06 -6.63
N SER A 58 -8.28 -1.87 -6.65
CA SER A 58 -8.11 -2.96 -7.60
C SER A 58 -9.21 -4.02 -7.47
N VAL A 59 -9.53 -4.42 -6.24
CA VAL A 59 -10.61 -5.39 -5.96
C VAL A 59 -11.96 -4.84 -6.39
N ARG A 60 -12.25 -3.59 -6.03
CA ARG A 60 -13.52 -2.95 -6.36
C ARG A 60 -13.72 -2.82 -7.87
N ARG A 61 -12.65 -2.54 -8.60
CA ARG A 61 -12.68 -2.44 -10.06
C ARG A 61 -12.92 -3.78 -10.74
N GLN A 62 -12.31 -4.85 -10.23
CA GLN A 62 -12.39 -6.19 -10.81
C GLN A 62 -13.59 -6.98 -10.30
N PHE A 63 -13.93 -6.85 -9.04
CA PHE A 63 -14.97 -7.62 -8.35
C PHE A 63 -15.82 -6.69 -7.46
N PRO A 64 -16.68 -5.84 -8.04
CA PRO A 64 -17.46 -4.86 -7.25
C PRO A 64 -18.28 -5.47 -6.12
N ASP A 65 -18.79 -6.70 -6.32
CA ASP A 65 -19.63 -7.39 -5.33
C ASP A 65 -18.84 -8.00 -4.18
N LYS A 66 -17.52 -8.01 -4.27
CA LYS A 66 -16.61 -8.59 -3.25
C LYS A 66 -15.79 -7.55 -2.53
N PHE A 67 -16.13 -6.28 -2.67
CA PHE A 67 -15.39 -5.22 -2.00
C PHE A 67 -15.53 -5.32 -0.49
N VAL A 68 -14.40 -5.31 0.20
CA VAL A 68 -14.33 -5.25 1.66
C VAL A 68 -13.29 -4.21 2.05
N GLU A 69 -13.64 -3.34 2.99
CA GLU A 69 -12.71 -2.38 3.54
C GLU A 69 -11.71 -3.09 4.46
N LEU A 70 -10.43 -2.85 4.24
CA LEU A 70 -9.34 -3.54 4.95
C LEU A 70 -8.79 -2.68 6.09
N SER A 71 -8.23 -3.34 7.09
CA SER A 71 -7.59 -2.65 8.22
C SER A 71 -6.17 -2.21 7.87
N ARG A 72 -5.95 -0.90 7.85
CA ARG A 72 -4.64 -0.30 7.66
C ARG A 72 -3.70 -0.59 8.82
N LEU A 73 -4.23 -0.59 10.04
CA LEU A 73 -3.44 -0.89 11.24
C LEU A 73 -2.96 -2.34 11.26
N PHE A 74 -3.78 -3.28 10.79
CA PHE A 74 -3.38 -4.67 10.64
C PHE A 74 -2.19 -4.81 9.69
N VAL A 75 -2.26 -4.17 8.53
CA VAL A 75 -1.18 -4.20 7.54
C VAL A 75 0.08 -3.54 8.09
N TYR A 76 -0.04 -2.39 8.75
CA TYR A 76 1.09 -1.70 9.35
C TYR A 76 1.77 -2.54 10.45
N TYR A 77 0.98 -3.15 11.32
CA TYR A 77 1.51 -4.03 12.37
C TYR A 77 2.30 -5.19 11.77
N ASN A 78 1.73 -5.89 10.80
CA ASN A 78 2.39 -7.02 10.15
C ASN A 78 3.62 -6.61 9.35
N SER A 79 3.63 -5.44 8.73
CA SER A 79 4.81 -4.90 8.05
C SER A 79 6.00 -4.74 9.00
N ARG A 80 5.74 -4.21 10.20
CA ARG A 80 6.77 -4.03 11.24
C ARG A 80 7.17 -5.36 11.89
N LEU A 81 6.23 -6.29 12.00
CA LEU A 81 6.47 -7.61 12.58
C LEU A 81 7.58 -8.37 11.82
N LEU A 82 7.66 -8.20 10.51
CA LEU A 82 8.71 -8.81 9.69
C LEU A 82 10.12 -8.33 10.08
N HIS A 83 10.24 -7.18 10.74
CA HIS A 83 11.49 -6.62 11.24
C HIS A 83 11.55 -6.56 12.78
N GLN A 84 10.59 -7.19 13.47
CA GLN A 84 10.51 -7.23 14.95
C GLN A 84 10.44 -5.82 15.59
N GLU A 85 9.73 -4.89 14.94
CA GLU A 85 9.62 -3.50 15.37
C GLU A 85 8.17 -3.10 15.70
N THR A 86 7.40 -4.02 16.27
CA THR A 86 5.97 -3.82 16.55
C THR A 86 5.69 -2.91 17.76
N ASP A 87 6.68 -2.69 18.60
CA ASP A 87 6.59 -1.88 19.82
C ASP A 87 6.85 -0.39 19.57
N ARG A 88 7.18 0.00 18.33
CA ARG A 88 7.53 1.37 17.97
C ARG A 88 6.84 1.82 16.68
N ASP A 89 6.57 3.11 16.60
CA ASP A 89 6.07 3.75 15.38
C ASP A 89 7.28 4.24 14.54
N VAL A 90 7.90 3.31 13.82
CA VAL A 90 9.14 3.55 13.05
C VAL A 90 8.91 3.61 11.54
N GLY A 91 7.65 3.52 11.10
CA GLY A 91 7.35 3.35 9.69
C GLY A 91 7.62 1.93 9.19
N ALA A 92 7.57 1.71 7.90
CA ALA A 92 7.77 0.41 7.30
C ALA A 92 8.42 0.50 5.93
N TYR A 93 9.04 -0.60 5.49
CA TYR A 93 9.50 -0.75 4.13
C TYR A 93 8.32 -1.09 3.20
N ILE A 94 8.35 -0.59 1.97
CA ILE A 94 7.33 -0.91 0.98
C ILE A 94 7.26 -2.42 0.72
N ARG A 95 8.40 -3.09 0.60
CA ARG A 95 8.46 -4.54 0.41
C ARG A 95 7.76 -5.29 1.55
N SER A 96 8.00 -4.89 2.79
CA SER A 96 7.38 -5.50 3.97
C SER A 96 5.86 -5.27 3.97
N THR A 97 5.42 -4.10 3.57
CA THR A 97 4.00 -3.76 3.46
C THR A 97 3.30 -4.61 2.41
N LEU A 98 3.96 -4.87 1.28
CA LEU A 98 3.43 -5.75 0.23
C LEU A 98 3.36 -7.23 0.67
N SER A 99 4.22 -7.64 1.60
CA SER A 99 4.29 -9.00 2.12
C SER A 99 3.32 -9.25 3.29
N ALA A 100 2.83 -8.20 3.89
CA ALA A 100 1.99 -8.26 5.09
C ALA A 100 0.53 -8.75 4.85
#